data_265abfd5a88d5b6abb7485c8ce1543c1
#
_entry.id   265abfd5a88d5b6abb7485c8ce1543c1
#
_cell.length_a   1.000
_cell.length_b   1.000
_cell.length_c   1.000
_cell.angle_alpha   90.00
_cell.angle_beta   90.00
_cell.angle_gamma   90.00
#
_symmetry.space_group_name_H-M   'P 1'
#
loop_
_entity.id
_entity.type
_entity.pdbx_description
1 polymer ?
#
loop_
_entity_poly.entity_id
_entity_poly.type
_entity_poly.pdbx_seq_one_letter_code
_entity_poly.pdbx_strand_id
1 'polypeptide(L)'
;MLSVSFACVKSRKNKSGQSPIQVWVNVDGQRATTLLDIKSEPNQFPKLLRSKQPNPIQQYCNSVRTKITDFYADSVCRGIAPTPKQIIEYIKNGFTVKQYMLYDLFSDFLRLEQCKIGHDIDTTTYNKYCLVVDKFKKAVANKPVNQLTNADVLDFKYYLLNVAKLGNNTL
;
A
#
# COMPACT_ATOMS: atom_id res chain seq x y z
N MET A 1 17.97 -4.48 -6.84
CA MET A 1 18.08 -5.80 -6.13
C MET A 1 17.56 -5.64 -4.69
N LEU A 2 16.67 -6.53 -4.22
CA LEU A 2 16.15 -6.54 -2.84
C LEU A 2 17.13 -7.22 -1.87
N SER A 3 17.33 -6.62 -0.70
CA SER A 3 18.05 -7.26 0.43
C SER A 3 17.33 -6.94 1.74
N VAL A 4 17.18 -7.97 2.60
CA VAL A 4 16.49 -7.88 3.90
C VAL A 4 17.41 -8.40 4.99
N SER A 5 17.65 -7.58 6.02
CA SER A 5 18.48 -7.95 7.16
C SER A 5 17.82 -7.55 8.49
N PHE A 6 18.24 -8.17 9.58
CA PHE A 6 17.69 -7.95 10.92
C PHE A 6 18.81 -7.67 11.92
N ALA A 7 18.53 -6.75 12.85
CA ALA A 7 19.46 -6.42 13.94
C ALA A 7 18.69 -6.06 15.21
N CYS A 8 19.27 -6.32 16.39
CA CYS A 8 18.76 -5.79 17.65
C CYS A 8 19.24 -4.34 17.86
N VAL A 9 18.32 -3.46 18.28
CA VAL A 9 18.64 -2.06 18.59
C VAL A 9 19.16 -1.96 20.01
N LYS A 10 20.50 -2.09 20.19
CA LYS A 10 21.17 -2.13 21.50
C LYS A 10 20.84 -0.93 22.41
N SER A 11 20.65 0.26 21.84
CA SER A 11 20.30 1.50 22.57
C SER A 11 18.90 1.49 23.20
N ARG A 12 18.02 0.55 22.82
CA ARG A 12 16.64 0.44 23.32
C ARG A 12 16.43 -0.80 24.18
N LYS A 13 17.42 -1.16 24.98
CA LYS A 13 17.36 -2.29 25.91
C LYS A 13 16.38 -1.99 27.05
N ASN A 14 15.43 -2.90 27.30
CA ASN A 14 14.47 -2.80 28.40
C ASN A 14 15.10 -3.30 29.73
N LYS A 15 14.35 -3.20 30.84
CA LYS A 15 14.78 -3.67 32.17
C LYS A 15 15.08 -5.18 32.20
N SER A 16 14.46 -5.97 31.34
CA SER A 16 14.66 -7.41 31.19
C SER A 16 15.84 -7.78 30.28
N GLY A 17 16.65 -6.83 29.88
CA GLY A 17 17.81 -7.08 29.01
C GLY A 17 17.50 -7.27 27.53
N GLN A 18 16.25 -7.19 27.11
CA GLN A 18 15.81 -7.39 25.73
C GLN A 18 15.76 -6.09 24.96
N SER A 19 16.05 -6.15 23.68
CA SER A 19 15.97 -5.03 22.73
C SER A 19 15.02 -5.35 21.57
N PRO A 20 14.32 -4.36 21.01
CA PRO A 20 13.51 -4.58 19.82
C PRO A 20 14.37 -4.98 18.63
N ILE A 21 13.82 -5.85 17.78
CA ILE A 21 14.44 -6.24 16.53
C ILE A 21 14.03 -5.23 15.46
N GLN A 22 15.01 -4.76 14.71
CA GLN A 22 14.83 -3.86 13.56
C GLN A 22 15.04 -4.66 12.29
N VAL A 23 14.13 -4.47 11.32
CA VAL A 23 14.31 -4.94 9.96
C VAL A 23 14.85 -3.81 9.09
N TRP A 24 15.80 -4.14 8.25
CA TRP A 24 16.40 -3.28 7.25
C TRP A 24 16.04 -3.80 5.88
N VAL A 25 15.47 -2.95 5.06
CA VAL A 25 15.11 -3.25 3.68
C VAL A 25 15.93 -2.35 2.77
N ASN A 26 16.63 -2.93 1.82
CA ASN A 26 17.37 -2.22 0.78
C ASN A 26 16.87 -2.65 -0.59
N VAL A 27 16.53 -1.71 -1.44
CA VAL A 27 16.18 -1.91 -2.85
C VAL A 27 17.00 -0.93 -3.67
N ASP A 28 17.84 -1.45 -4.57
CA ASP A 28 18.64 -0.67 -5.51
C ASP A 28 19.44 0.48 -4.84
N GLY A 29 20.07 0.18 -3.70
CA GLY A 29 20.89 1.12 -2.95
C GLY A 29 20.11 2.04 -2.00
N GLN A 30 18.79 2.13 -2.13
CA GLN A 30 17.94 2.87 -1.19
C GLN A 30 17.59 2.00 0.03
N ARG A 31 17.54 2.60 1.21
CA ARG A 31 17.33 1.90 2.47
C ARG A 31 16.20 2.48 3.29
N ALA A 32 15.40 1.60 3.90
CA ALA A 32 14.42 1.96 4.92
C ALA A 32 14.41 0.92 6.05
N THR A 33 13.91 1.32 7.22
CA THR A 33 13.92 0.47 8.42
C THR A 33 12.66 0.64 9.24
N THR A 34 12.27 -0.43 9.96
CA THR A 34 11.25 -0.34 11.02
C THR A 34 11.55 -1.33 12.14
N LEU A 35 10.93 -1.10 13.29
CA LEU A 35 10.97 -2.04 14.40
C LEU A 35 9.90 -3.12 14.18
N LEU A 36 10.20 -4.33 14.61
CA LEU A 36 9.28 -5.45 14.68
C LEU A 36 8.73 -5.59 16.11
N ASP A 37 7.56 -6.20 16.23
CA ASP A 37 6.87 -6.39 17.51
C ASP A 37 7.45 -7.52 18.37
N ILE A 38 8.69 -7.92 18.09
CA ILE A 38 9.44 -8.91 18.87
C ILE A 38 10.72 -8.33 19.43
N LYS A 39 11.17 -8.91 20.52
CA LYS A 39 12.39 -8.51 21.24
C LYS A 39 13.32 -9.70 21.43
N SER A 40 14.61 -9.43 21.52
CA SER A 40 15.63 -10.43 21.82
C SER A 40 16.77 -9.82 22.62
N GLU A 41 17.54 -10.64 23.28
CA GLU A 41 18.81 -10.20 23.84
C GLU A 41 19.81 -9.91 22.73
N PRO A 42 20.43 -8.71 22.70
CA PRO A 42 21.34 -8.31 21.62
C PRO A 42 22.51 -9.25 21.40
N ASN A 43 23.05 -9.85 22.48
CA ASN A 43 24.19 -10.75 22.40
C ASN A 43 23.83 -12.16 21.91
N GLN A 44 22.61 -12.59 22.14
CA GLN A 44 22.11 -13.90 21.72
C GLN A 44 21.51 -13.86 20.30
N PHE A 45 20.96 -12.72 19.87
CA PHE A 45 20.26 -12.58 18.60
C PHE A 45 21.04 -13.10 17.38
N PRO A 46 22.33 -12.77 17.17
CA PRO A 46 23.08 -13.31 16.03
C PRO A 46 23.24 -14.84 16.07
N LYS A 47 23.33 -15.41 17.26
CA LYS A 47 23.43 -16.88 17.46
C LYS A 47 22.09 -17.53 17.13
N LEU A 48 20.97 -16.93 17.59
CA LEU A 48 19.61 -17.42 17.31
C LEU A 48 19.29 -17.41 15.82
N LEU A 49 19.69 -16.36 15.08
CA LEU A 49 19.46 -16.30 13.64
C LEU A 49 20.25 -17.37 12.86
N ARG A 50 21.42 -17.78 13.35
CA ARG A 50 22.30 -18.77 12.70
C ARG A 50 22.11 -20.18 13.25
N SER A 51 21.22 -20.38 14.21
CA SER A 51 20.99 -21.68 14.83
C SER A 51 20.54 -22.71 13.80
N LYS A 52 21.10 -23.91 13.87
CA LYS A 52 20.64 -25.06 13.08
C LYS A 52 19.31 -25.60 13.60
N GLN A 53 19.01 -25.39 14.89
CA GLN A 53 17.74 -25.77 15.48
C GLN A 53 16.75 -24.62 15.34
N PRO A 54 15.55 -24.88 14.83
CA PRO A 54 14.52 -23.87 14.70
C PRO A 54 14.16 -23.25 16.05
N ASN A 55 14.13 -21.92 16.12
CA ASN A 55 13.69 -21.20 17.31
C ASN A 55 12.66 -20.13 16.89
N PRO A 56 11.78 -19.68 17.82
CA PRO A 56 10.69 -18.75 17.50
C PRO A 56 11.15 -17.44 16.85
N ILE A 57 12.29 -16.90 17.29
CA ILE A 57 12.84 -15.64 16.75
C ILE A 57 13.28 -15.82 15.30
N GLN A 58 14.02 -16.92 15.02
CA GLN A 58 14.46 -17.24 13.67
C GLN A 58 13.26 -17.48 12.74
N GLN A 59 12.27 -18.27 13.20
CA GLN A 59 11.04 -18.55 12.42
C GLN A 59 10.29 -17.26 12.10
N TYR A 60 10.14 -16.36 13.08
CA TYR A 60 9.50 -15.07 12.87
C TYR A 60 10.26 -14.20 11.85
N CYS A 61 11.59 -14.04 12.01
CA CYS A 61 12.41 -13.29 11.06
C CYS A 61 12.34 -13.87 9.65
N ASN A 62 12.34 -15.20 9.51
CA ASN A 62 12.19 -15.87 8.22
C ASN A 62 10.81 -15.63 7.63
N SER A 63 9.74 -15.73 8.41
CA SER A 63 8.37 -15.41 7.96
C SER A 63 8.27 -13.96 7.46
N VAL A 64 8.84 -13.01 8.20
CA VAL A 64 8.89 -11.59 7.76
C VAL A 64 9.66 -11.46 6.45
N ARG A 65 10.81 -12.12 6.32
CA ARG A 65 11.62 -12.10 5.09
C ARG A 65 10.83 -12.65 3.90
N THR A 66 10.19 -13.81 4.05
CA THR A 66 9.37 -14.43 3.00
C THR A 66 8.26 -13.48 2.54
N LYS A 67 7.47 -12.93 3.47
CA LYS A 67 6.39 -11.97 3.14
C LYS A 67 6.89 -10.74 2.38
N ILE A 68 8.06 -10.20 2.75
CA ILE A 68 8.69 -9.09 2.05
C ILE A 68 9.10 -9.51 0.63
N THR A 69 9.71 -10.69 0.49
CA THR A 69 10.18 -11.20 -0.79
C THR A 69 9.01 -11.47 -1.73
N ASP A 70 7.94 -12.08 -1.24
CA ASP A 70 6.72 -12.35 -2.00
C ASP A 70 6.04 -11.06 -2.47
N PHE A 71 5.89 -10.08 -1.56
CA PHE A 71 5.34 -8.76 -1.91
C PHE A 71 6.17 -8.06 -2.98
N TYR A 72 7.50 -8.12 -2.87
CA TYR A 72 8.41 -7.53 -3.86
C TYR A 72 8.30 -8.25 -5.21
N ALA A 73 8.32 -9.58 -5.22
CA ALA A 73 8.19 -10.39 -6.42
C ALA A 73 6.86 -10.13 -7.15
N ASP A 74 5.75 -10.16 -6.43
CA ASP A 74 4.42 -9.85 -6.98
C ASP A 74 4.34 -8.44 -7.58
N SER A 75 4.94 -7.46 -6.91
CA SER A 75 4.96 -6.08 -7.40
C SER A 75 5.78 -5.94 -8.68
N VAL A 76 6.94 -6.59 -8.74
CA VAL A 76 7.82 -6.61 -9.93
C VAL A 76 7.12 -7.33 -11.10
N CYS A 77 6.43 -8.45 -10.85
CA CYS A 77 5.64 -9.15 -11.86
C CYS A 77 4.53 -8.27 -12.46
N ARG A 78 4.01 -7.32 -11.68
CA ARG A 78 3.05 -6.31 -12.15
C ARG A 78 3.70 -5.09 -12.83
N GLY A 79 5.03 -5.10 -13.01
CA GLY A 79 5.78 -4.00 -13.63
C GLY A 79 6.10 -2.82 -12.71
N ILE A 80 5.87 -2.92 -11.39
CA ILE A 80 6.09 -1.84 -10.42
C ILE A 80 7.03 -2.35 -9.32
N ALA A 81 8.31 -1.96 -9.36
CA ALA A 81 9.23 -2.27 -8.27
C ALA A 81 8.94 -1.38 -7.05
N PRO A 82 8.59 -1.95 -5.88
CA PRO A 82 8.27 -1.15 -4.71
C PRO A 82 9.54 -0.54 -4.11
N THR A 83 9.42 0.70 -3.64
CA THR A 83 10.48 1.37 -2.87
C THR A 83 10.62 0.76 -1.47
N PRO A 84 11.79 0.90 -0.81
CA PRO A 84 11.95 0.45 0.59
C PRO A 84 10.92 1.05 1.55
N LYS A 85 10.49 2.30 1.33
CA LYS A 85 9.44 2.94 2.15
C LYS A 85 8.10 2.23 2.02
N GLN A 86 7.68 1.86 0.82
CA GLN A 86 6.44 1.11 0.57
C GLN A 86 6.48 -0.29 1.22
N ILE A 87 7.65 -0.96 1.18
CA ILE A 87 7.83 -2.24 1.86
C ILE A 87 7.73 -2.08 3.39
N ILE A 88 8.30 -1.02 3.96
CA ILE A 88 8.16 -0.73 5.39
C ILE A 88 6.72 -0.43 5.77
N GLU A 89 5.99 0.28 4.93
CA GLU A 89 4.56 0.54 5.13
C GLU A 89 3.75 -0.76 5.10
N TYR A 90 4.03 -1.65 4.15
CA TYR A 90 3.44 -3.00 4.10
C TYR A 90 3.66 -3.79 5.40
N ILE A 91 4.88 -3.74 5.96
CA ILE A 91 5.19 -4.38 7.26
C ILE A 91 4.36 -3.74 8.39
N LYS A 92 4.32 -2.40 8.47
CA LYS A 92 3.57 -1.67 9.50
C LYS A 92 2.06 -1.91 9.44
N ASN A 93 1.53 -2.18 8.25
CA ASN A 93 0.12 -2.53 8.04
C ASN A 93 -0.17 -4.02 8.26
N GLY A 94 0.68 -4.73 9.02
CA GLY A 94 0.48 -6.15 9.32
C GLY A 94 0.62 -7.06 8.10
N PHE A 95 1.46 -6.70 7.14
CA PHE A 95 1.64 -7.41 5.87
C PHE A 95 0.38 -7.46 5.00
N THR A 96 -0.44 -6.43 5.10
CA THR A 96 -1.59 -6.22 4.23
C THR A 96 -1.35 -5.03 3.32
N VAL A 97 -1.74 -5.16 2.06
CA VAL A 97 -1.75 -4.01 1.14
C VAL A 97 -2.98 -3.18 1.47
N LYS A 98 -2.79 -1.90 1.79
CA LYS A 98 -3.92 -0.99 1.98
C LYS A 98 -4.72 -0.94 0.69
N GLN A 99 -5.92 -1.45 0.74
CA GLN A 99 -6.86 -1.37 -0.38
C GLN A 99 -7.60 -0.03 -0.31
N TYR A 100 -7.50 0.74 -1.37
CA TYR A 100 -8.29 1.95 -1.54
C TYR A 100 -9.53 1.58 -2.34
N MET A 101 -10.70 1.82 -1.74
CA MET A 101 -11.97 1.63 -2.44
C MET A 101 -12.19 2.78 -3.42
N LEU A 102 -12.77 2.46 -4.56
CA LEU A 102 -12.98 3.42 -5.64
C LEU A 102 -13.81 4.65 -5.19
N TYR A 103 -14.88 4.40 -4.42
CA TYR A 103 -15.76 5.49 -3.96
C TYR A 103 -15.10 6.38 -2.90
N ASP A 104 -14.17 5.86 -2.10
CA ASP A 104 -13.40 6.65 -1.14
C ASP A 104 -12.46 7.61 -1.89
N LEU A 105 -11.79 7.13 -2.96
CA LEU A 105 -10.97 8.00 -3.81
C LEU A 105 -11.78 9.09 -4.51
N PHE A 106 -12.98 8.79 -4.98
CA PHE A 106 -13.86 9.82 -5.53
C PHE A 106 -14.27 10.85 -4.48
N SER A 107 -14.53 10.41 -3.25
CA SER A 107 -14.88 11.31 -2.14
C SER A 107 -13.70 12.22 -1.77
N ASP A 108 -12.49 11.68 -1.71
CA ASP A 108 -11.26 12.45 -1.48
C ASP A 108 -10.98 13.43 -2.63
N PHE A 109 -11.16 12.98 -3.89
CA PHE A 109 -11.04 13.85 -5.07
C PHE A 109 -12.00 15.03 -4.99
N LEU A 110 -13.30 14.78 -4.78
CA LEU A 110 -14.30 15.85 -4.69
C LEU A 110 -14.01 16.80 -3.52
N ARG A 111 -13.56 16.31 -2.39
CA ARG A 111 -13.13 17.14 -1.25
C ARG A 111 -11.97 18.06 -1.61
N LEU A 112 -10.96 17.54 -2.32
CA LEU A 112 -9.81 18.33 -2.77
C LEU A 112 -10.20 19.37 -3.81
N GLU A 113 -11.06 19.01 -4.79
CA GLU A 113 -11.53 19.96 -5.81
C GLU A 113 -12.44 21.03 -5.22
N GLN A 114 -13.23 20.69 -4.18
CA GLN A 114 -14.04 21.68 -3.46
C GLN A 114 -13.21 22.80 -2.83
N CYS A 115 -12.02 22.47 -2.31
CA CYS A 115 -11.09 23.46 -1.75
C CYS A 115 -10.52 24.43 -2.80
N LYS A 116 -10.61 24.10 -4.09
CA LYS A 116 -10.10 24.92 -5.20
C LYS A 116 -11.16 25.91 -5.75
N ILE A 117 -12.40 25.82 -5.31
CA ILE A 117 -13.48 26.72 -5.77
C ILE A 117 -13.14 28.17 -5.40
N GLY A 118 -13.23 29.05 -6.39
CA GLY A 118 -12.91 30.47 -6.23
C GLY A 118 -11.44 30.82 -6.39
N HIS A 119 -10.55 29.83 -6.60
CA HIS A 119 -9.12 30.00 -6.90
C HIS A 119 -8.79 29.43 -8.28
N ASP A 120 -8.85 28.10 -8.42
CA ASP A 120 -8.44 27.38 -9.63
C ASP A 120 -9.62 26.94 -10.49
N ILE A 121 -10.79 26.73 -9.88
CA ILE A 121 -12.01 26.30 -10.57
C ILE A 121 -13.21 27.10 -10.12
N ASP A 122 -14.24 27.17 -10.96
CA ASP A 122 -15.54 27.72 -10.61
C ASP A 122 -16.51 26.64 -10.06
N THR A 123 -17.61 27.07 -9.44
CA THR A 123 -18.65 26.18 -8.91
C THR A 123 -19.28 25.31 -10.02
N THR A 124 -19.36 25.81 -11.23
CA THR A 124 -19.95 25.08 -12.37
C THR A 124 -19.07 23.88 -12.74
N THR A 125 -17.75 24.06 -12.75
CA THR A 125 -16.77 22.99 -13.00
C THR A 125 -16.82 21.94 -11.88
N TYR A 126 -16.86 22.35 -10.62
CA TYR A 126 -17.02 21.43 -9.50
C TYR A 126 -18.31 20.59 -9.61
N ASN A 127 -19.43 21.23 -9.95
CA ASN A 127 -20.71 20.53 -10.14
C ASN A 127 -20.64 19.49 -11.28
N LYS A 128 -19.88 19.76 -12.34
CA LYS A 128 -19.64 18.77 -13.41
C LYS A 128 -18.87 17.55 -12.87
N TYR A 129 -17.86 17.73 -12.01
CA TYR A 129 -17.15 16.63 -11.37
C TYR A 129 -18.09 15.78 -10.52
N CYS A 130 -18.94 16.41 -9.70
CA CYS A 130 -19.94 15.69 -8.90
C CYS A 130 -20.87 14.86 -9.80
N LEU A 131 -21.38 15.43 -10.89
CA LEU A 131 -22.26 14.73 -11.84
C LEU A 131 -21.56 13.53 -12.49
N VAL A 132 -20.29 13.66 -12.88
CA VAL A 132 -19.52 12.55 -13.48
C VAL A 132 -19.32 11.43 -12.45
N VAL A 133 -18.94 11.77 -11.22
CA VAL A 133 -18.77 10.80 -10.13
C VAL A 133 -20.08 10.07 -9.83
N ASP A 134 -21.20 10.78 -9.76
CA ASP A 134 -22.52 10.17 -9.53
C ASP A 134 -22.93 9.21 -10.66
N LYS A 135 -22.68 9.57 -11.91
CA LYS A 135 -22.93 8.69 -13.06
C LYS A 135 -22.02 7.46 -13.00
N PHE A 136 -20.76 7.63 -12.64
CA PHE A 136 -19.83 6.53 -12.52
C PHE A 136 -20.27 5.54 -11.43
N LYS A 137 -20.66 6.04 -10.26
CA LYS A 137 -21.19 5.21 -9.14
C LYS A 137 -22.44 4.41 -9.51
N LYS A 138 -23.24 4.89 -10.48
CA LYS A 138 -24.42 4.17 -10.99
C LYS A 138 -24.05 3.06 -11.96
N ALA A 139 -22.95 3.19 -12.69
CA ALA A 139 -22.51 2.25 -13.71
C ALA A 139 -21.54 1.16 -13.15
N VAL A 140 -20.68 1.53 -12.22
CA VAL A 140 -19.59 0.68 -11.74
C VAL A 140 -19.72 0.49 -10.22
N ALA A 141 -19.75 -0.77 -9.77
CA ALA A 141 -19.82 -1.09 -8.37
C ALA A 141 -18.57 -0.63 -7.59
N ASN A 142 -18.75 -0.33 -6.30
CA ASN A 142 -17.62 -0.01 -5.42
C ASN A 142 -16.72 -1.23 -5.24
N LYS A 143 -15.48 -1.13 -5.66
CA LYS A 143 -14.46 -2.18 -5.59
C LYS A 143 -13.09 -1.58 -5.28
N PRO A 144 -12.11 -2.39 -4.85
CA PRO A 144 -10.74 -1.93 -4.73
C PRO A 144 -10.19 -1.41 -6.07
N VAL A 145 -9.46 -0.29 -6.04
CA VAL A 145 -8.96 0.36 -7.26
C VAL A 145 -8.05 -0.55 -8.09
N ASN A 146 -7.28 -1.42 -7.43
CA ASN A 146 -6.43 -2.40 -8.10
C ASN A 146 -7.20 -3.53 -8.82
N GLN A 147 -8.53 -3.58 -8.66
CA GLN A 147 -9.43 -4.51 -9.36
C GLN A 147 -10.21 -3.84 -10.49
N LEU A 148 -9.96 -2.57 -10.77
CA LEU A 148 -10.53 -1.90 -11.94
C LEU A 148 -9.97 -2.51 -13.22
N THR A 149 -10.86 -2.73 -14.18
CA THR A 149 -10.55 -3.34 -15.47
C THR A 149 -11.05 -2.49 -16.64
N ASN A 150 -10.62 -2.80 -17.84
CA ASN A 150 -11.17 -2.18 -19.04
C ASN A 150 -12.67 -2.45 -19.19
N ALA A 151 -13.19 -3.56 -18.68
CA ALA A 151 -14.61 -3.85 -18.69
C ALA A 151 -15.41 -2.80 -17.90
N ASP A 152 -14.93 -2.36 -16.74
CA ASP A 152 -15.58 -1.32 -15.93
C ASP A 152 -15.68 0.02 -16.69
N VAL A 153 -14.65 0.35 -17.47
CA VAL A 153 -14.66 1.55 -18.32
C VAL A 153 -15.67 1.41 -19.46
N LEU A 154 -15.78 0.22 -20.06
CA LEU A 154 -16.76 -0.07 -21.11
C LEU A 154 -18.18 -0.05 -20.55
N ASP A 155 -18.42 -0.60 -19.36
CA ASP A 155 -19.71 -0.55 -18.67
C ASP A 155 -20.12 0.90 -18.38
N PHE A 156 -19.18 1.74 -17.94
CA PHE A 156 -19.45 3.17 -17.75
C PHE A 156 -19.82 3.84 -19.08
N LYS A 157 -19.06 3.58 -20.15
CA LYS A 157 -19.37 4.11 -21.48
C LYS A 157 -20.76 3.67 -21.97
N TYR A 158 -21.08 2.38 -21.81
CA TYR A 158 -22.40 1.84 -22.14
C TYR A 158 -23.52 2.56 -21.37
N TYR A 159 -23.32 2.74 -20.05
CA TYR A 159 -24.26 3.48 -19.21
C TYR A 159 -24.50 4.91 -19.71
N LEU A 160 -23.44 5.64 -20.07
CA LEU A 160 -23.54 7.02 -20.54
C LEU A 160 -24.36 7.11 -21.85
N LEU A 161 -24.13 6.19 -22.78
CA LEU A 161 -24.79 6.18 -24.09
C LEU A 161 -26.25 5.70 -24.02
N ASN A 162 -26.48 4.58 -23.32
CA ASN A 162 -27.75 3.87 -23.43
C ASN A 162 -28.72 4.18 -22.27
N VAL A 163 -28.20 4.44 -21.06
CA VAL A 163 -29.01 4.71 -19.87
C VAL A 163 -29.14 6.20 -19.62
N ALA A 164 -28.02 6.92 -19.59
CA ALA A 164 -28.01 8.37 -19.36
C ALA A 164 -28.33 9.18 -20.67
N LYS A 165 -28.34 8.49 -21.84
CA LYS A 165 -28.68 9.06 -23.16
C LYS A 165 -27.90 10.34 -23.50
N LEU A 166 -26.61 10.38 -23.15
CA LEU A 166 -25.76 11.51 -23.51
C LEU A 166 -25.37 11.40 -24.99
N GLY A 167 -25.46 12.51 -25.71
CA GLY A 167 -25.02 12.56 -27.11
C GLY A 167 -23.50 12.46 -27.24
N ASN A 168 -23.01 12.03 -28.42
CA ASN A 168 -21.57 11.86 -28.72
C ASN A 168 -20.72 13.12 -28.48
N ASN A 169 -21.33 14.34 -28.50
CA ASN A 169 -20.64 15.61 -28.26
C ASN A 169 -20.45 15.91 -26.74
N THR A 170 -20.94 15.05 -25.87
CA THR A 170 -20.88 15.23 -24.38
C THR A 170 -19.96 14.20 -23.74
N LEU A 171 -19.37 13.31 -24.51
CA LEU A 171 -18.39 12.29 -24.15
C LEU A 171 -17.01 12.76 -24.61
#